data_7a89934da97a549d0ad8934d887b17ae
#
_entry.id   7a89934da97a549d0ad8934d887b17ae
#
_cell.length_a   1.000
_cell.length_b   1.000
_cell.length_c   1.000
_cell.angle_alpha   90.00
_cell.angle_beta   90.00
_cell.angle_gamma   90.00
#
_symmetry.space_group_name_H-M   'P 1'
#
loop_
_entity.id
_entity.type
_entity.pdbx_description
1 polymer ?
#
loop_
_entity_poly.entity_id
_entity_poly.type
_entity_poly.pdbx_seq_one_letter_code
_entity_poly.pdbx_strand_id
1 'polypeptide(L)'
;MGDKKSVILFGGTGFVGRKIASMLVSEGYIVVIPTRSLVYAKALSVLPTVRAIELDIHDPGQLYQLMASTKNCAGVINLVGVLHDSPGVPYGKNFSKNHVVLTQNIIQAMSLNHIKRLLHMSALGADAKGASMYQRSKGDAENLVRQSDLDWTIFRPSVIFGQDDSFINLFKKISKITPIIPLAGYHARFQPVSVRNVAQVFVQTLVQPGTIHQAYDLGGPKIYSLSELVRFAGKLAGRSPLIIPLSKGLGYLQAFCMEKLPGPTLMSRDNVTSMLIDNILQGEGNVIKDQFGLDVESIEGLLL
;
A
#
# COMPACT_ATOMS: atom_id res chain seq x y z
N MET A 1 -25.70 23.50 10.45
CA MET A 1 -24.95 22.35 9.89
C MET A 1 -23.50 22.54 10.31
N GLY A 2 -22.97 21.69 11.23
CA GLY A 2 -21.57 21.79 11.64
C GLY A 2 -20.65 21.63 10.42
N ASP A 3 -19.57 22.42 10.38
CA ASP A 3 -18.58 22.37 9.32
C ASP A 3 -17.95 20.97 9.29
N LYS A 4 -18.26 20.19 8.23
CA LYS A 4 -17.72 18.83 8.09
C LYS A 4 -16.20 18.87 8.02
N LYS A 5 -15.55 17.95 8.72
CA LYS A 5 -14.09 17.77 8.65
C LYS A 5 -13.69 17.21 7.29
N SER A 6 -12.55 17.66 6.77
CA SER A 6 -11.99 17.17 5.51
C SER A 6 -10.78 16.29 5.77
N VAL A 7 -10.51 15.34 4.87
CA VAL A 7 -9.29 14.50 4.85
C VAL A 7 -8.71 14.54 3.44
N ILE A 8 -7.41 14.82 3.33
CA ILE A 8 -6.70 14.73 2.05
C ILE A 8 -6.15 13.32 1.92
N LEU A 9 -6.50 12.63 0.83
CA LEU A 9 -6.15 11.23 0.60
C LEU A 9 -5.31 11.08 -0.68
N PHE A 10 -3.98 11.07 -0.52
CA PHE A 10 -3.06 10.74 -1.60
C PHE A 10 -3.11 9.25 -1.94
N GLY A 11 -3.22 8.93 -3.23
CA GLY A 11 -3.44 7.54 -3.67
C GLY A 11 -4.89 7.06 -3.53
N GLY A 12 -5.84 7.98 -3.31
CA GLY A 12 -7.26 7.67 -3.09
C GLY A 12 -7.96 6.95 -4.24
N THR A 13 -7.46 7.08 -5.47
CA THR A 13 -8.00 6.37 -6.65
C THR A 13 -7.52 4.91 -6.76
N GLY A 14 -6.52 4.52 -5.98
CA GLY A 14 -5.97 3.15 -5.94
C GLY A 14 -6.86 2.16 -5.19
N PHE A 15 -6.45 0.89 -5.20
CA PHE A 15 -7.18 -0.22 -4.57
C PHE A 15 -7.51 0.04 -3.08
N VAL A 16 -6.50 0.31 -2.26
CA VAL A 16 -6.70 0.62 -0.83
C VAL A 16 -7.39 1.96 -0.65
N GLY A 17 -7.01 2.96 -1.45
CA GLY A 17 -7.54 4.31 -1.35
C GLY A 17 -9.04 4.40 -1.57
N ARG A 18 -9.59 3.66 -2.54
CA ARG A 18 -11.04 3.61 -2.77
C ARG A 18 -11.79 3.06 -1.55
N LYS A 19 -11.22 2.05 -0.87
CA LYS A 19 -11.84 1.49 0.33
C LYS A 19 -11.82 2.46 1.50
N ILE A 20 -10.68 3.13 1.72
CA ILE A 20 -10.55 4.19 2.74
C ILE A 20 -11.50 5.36 2.43
N ALA A 21 -11.55 5.82 1.18
CA ALA A 21 -12.45 6.90 0.78
C ALA A 21 -13.92 6.59 1.07
N SER A 22 -14.36 5.36 0.74
CA SER A 22 -15.73 4.90 1.03
C SER A 22 -16.03 4.94 2.54
N MET A 23 -15.11 4.45 3.38
CA MET A 23 -15.30 4.44 4.83
C MET A 23 -15.26 5.85 5.43
N LEU A 24 -14.36 6.74 4.96
CA LEU A 24 -14.32 8.12 5.40
C LEU A 24 -15.63 8.87 5.09
N VAL A 25 -16.22 8.61 3.91
CA VAL A 25 -17.52 9.18 3.53
C VAL A 25 -18.63 8.68 4.46
N SER A 26 -18.64 7.39 4.83
CA SER A 26 -19.63 6.86 5.80
C SER A 26 -19.46 7.44 7.21
N GLU A 27 -18.24 7.82 7.60
CA GLU A 27 -17.96 8.56 8.86
C GLU A 27 -18.23 10.07 8.75
N GLY A 28 -18.76 10.54 7.62
CA GLY A 28 -19.20 11.94 7.43
C GLY A 28 -18.11 12.91 6.99
N TYR A 29 -16.90 12.45 6.65
CA TYR A 29 -15.83 13.29 6.15
C TYR A 29 -16.06 13.76 4.72
N ILE A 30 -15.49 14.93 4.39
CA ILE A 30 -15.23 15.34 3.02
C ILE A 30 -13.86 14.76 2.65
N VAL A 31 -13.78 13.96 1.58
CA VAL A 31 -12.53 13.33 1.14
C VAL A 31 -12.01 14.03 -0.09
N VAL A 32 -10.88 14.71 0.06
CA VAL A 32 -10.20 15.42 -1.04
C VAL A 32 -9.13 14.49 -1.62
N ILE A 33 -9.28 14.14 -2.89
CA ILE A 33 -8.43 13.16 -3.57
C ILE A 33 -7.68 13.84 -4.72
N PRO A 34 -6.39 14.18 -4.53
CA PRO A 34 -5.55 14.61 -5.64
C PRO A 34 -5.30 13.45 -6.61
N THR A 35 -5.45 13.71 -7.90
CA THR A 35 -5.29 12.71 -8.95
C THR A 35 -4.65 13.32 -10.21
N ARG A 36 -3.90 12.52 -10.96
CA ARG A 36 -3.30 12.93 -12.23
C ARG A 36 -4.31 13.11 -13.37
N SER A 37 -5.48 12.48 -13.23
CA SER A 37 -6.60 12.63 -14.16
C SER A 37 -7.89 12.23 -13.48
N LEU A 38 -8.96 13.00 -13.71
CA LEU A 38 -10.30 12.73 -13.18
C LEU A 38 -10.87 11.38 -13.66
N VAL A 39 -10.39 10.87 -14.78
CA VAL A 39 -10.78 9.53 -15.28
C VAL A 39 -10.53 8.44 -14.24
N TYR A 40 -9.41 8.52 -13.50
CA TYR A 40 -9.09 7.56 -12.43
C TYR A 40 -10.02 7.66 -11.22
N ALA A 41 -10.65 8.81 -11.02
CA ALA A 41 -11.59 9.05 -9.93
C ALA A 41 -13.05 8.70 -10.28
N LYS A 42 -13.34 8.28 -11.52
CA LYS A 42 -14.71 7.98 -11.97
C LYS A 42 -15.46 7.01 -11.06
N ALA A 43 -14.80 5.97 -10.57
CA ALA A 43 -15.41 5.00 -9.64
C ALA A 43 -15.79 5.60 -8.26
N LEU A 44 -15.22 6.76 -7.91
CA LEU A 44 -15.48 7.46 -6.66
C LEU A 44 -16.57 8.54 -6.79
N SER A 45 -17.03 8.85 -8.00
CA SER A 45 -18.06 9.89 -8.25
C SER A 45 -19.42 9.56 -7.65
N VAL A 46 -19.66 8.30 -7.28
CA VAL A 46 -20.87 7.86 -6.60
C VAL A 46 -20.86 8.20 -5.09
N LEU A 47 -19.72 8.59 -4.54
CA LEU A 47 -19.57 8.95 -3.13
C LEU A 47 -19.84 10.45 -2.95
N PRO A 48 -20.88 10.85 -2.16
CA PRO A 48 -21.41 12.21 -2.20
C PRO A 48 -20.46 13.28 -1.66
N THR A 49 -19.50 12.92 -0.81
CA THR A 49 -18.57 13.89 -0.19
C THR A 49 -17.12 13.73 -0.68
N VAL A 50 -16.90 12.97 -1.76
CA VAL A 50 -15.59 12.91 -2.42
C VAL A 50 -15.43 14.08 -3.38
N ARG A 51 -14.27 14.75 -3.29
CA ARG A 51 -13.82 15.81 -4.19
C ARG A 51 -12.50 15.38 -4.83
N ALA A 52 -12.57 14.92 -6.06
CA ALA A 52 -11.37 14.65 -6.86
C ALA A 52 -10.86 15.95 -7.48
N ILE A 53 -9.56 16.22 -7.34
CA ILE A 53 -8.88 17.41 -7.84
C ILE A 53 -7.74 16.96 -8.75
N GLU A 54 -7.77 17.41 -10.00
CA GLU A 54 -6.69 17.11 -10.94
C GLU A 54 -5.50 18.03 -10.68
N LEU A 55 -4.36 17.43 -10.32
CA LEU A 55 -3.11 18.13 -10.07
C LEU A 55 -1.91 17.17 -10.13
N ASP A 56 -0.71 17.73 -10.32
CA ASP A 56 0.53 16.96 -10.14
C ASP A 56 0.96 16.97 -8.68
N ILE A 57 0.86 15.79 -8.03
CA ILE A 57 1.27 15.61 -6.64
C ILE A 57 2.79 15.74 -6.41
N HIS A 58 3.58 15.82 -7.49
CA HIS A 58 5.02 16.02 -7.40
C HIS A 58 5.43 17.50 -7.51
N ASP A 59 4.48 18.40 -7.77
CA ASP A 59 4.67 19.84 -7.75
C ASP A 59 4.43 20.37 -6.32
N PRO A 60 5.47 20.86 -5.61
CA PRO A 60 5.34 21.37 -4.24
C PRO A 60 4.38 22.56 -4.13
N GLY A 61 4.29 23.40 -5.18
CA GLY A 61 3.39 24.56 -5.21
C GLY A 61 1.93 24.12 -5.25
N GLN A 62 1.60 23.12 -6.08
CA GLN A 62 0.26 22.56 -6.14
C GLN A 62 -0.13 21.85 -4.84
N LEU A 63 0.80 21.15 -4.20
CA LEU A 63 0.56 20.54 -2.86
C LEU A 63 0.24 21.60 -1.80
N TYR A 64 1.03 22.68 -1.77
CA TYR A 64 0.78 23.79 -0.86
C TYR A 64 -0.62 24.38 -1.07
N GLN A 65 -0.99 24.70 -2.32
CA GLN A 65 -2.29 25.27 -2.66
C GLN A 65 -3.46 24.34 -2.32
N LEU A 66 -3.30 23.02 -2.57
CA LEU A 66 -4.28 22.00 -2.19
C LEU A 66 -4.57 22.06 -0.69
N MET A 67 -3.51 22.07 0.12
CA MET A 67 -3.64 22.09 1.58
C MET A 67 -4.20 23.41 2.09
N ALA A 68 -3.75 24.55 1.54
CA ALA A 68 -4.25 25.88 1.89
C ALA A 68 -5.75 26.05 1.57
N SER A 69 -6.23 25.45 0.48
CA SER A 69 -7.64 25.51 0.08
C SER A 69 -8.54 24.50 0.79
N THR A 70 -7.98 23.50 1.48
CA THR A 70 -8.75 22.45 2.17
C THR A 70 -9.14 22.92 3.57
N LYS A 71 -10.38 23.38 3.71
CA LYS A 71 -10.92 23.84 5.01
C LYS A 71 -11.13 22.68 5.98
N ASN A 72 -10.96 22.95 7.29
CA ASN A 72 -11.19 22.00 8.39
C ASN A 72 -10.51 20.64 8.17
N CYS A 73 -9.24 20.67 7.70
CA CYS A 73 -8.48 19.47 7.43
C CYS A 73 -8.15 18.71 8.73
N ALA A 74 -8.79 17.54 8.92
CA ALA A 74 -8.56 16.67 10.07
C ALA A 74 -7.24 15.89 9.95
N GLY A 75 -6.72 15.72 8.74
CA GLY A 75 -5.47 15.02 8.49
C GLY A 75 -5.24 14.68 7.04
N VAL A 76 -4.04 14.20 6.80
CA VAL A 76 -3.56 13.75 5.50
C VAL A 76 -3.25 12.26 5.56
N ILE A 77 -3.67 11.51 4.55
CA ILE A 77 -3.36 10.09 4.38
C ILE A 77 -2.51 9.95 3.13
N ASN A 78 -1.31 9.40 3.27
CA ASN A 78 -0.42 9.11 2.14
C ASN A 78 -0.33 7.60 1.89
N LEU A 79 -0.96 7.14 0.81
CA LEU A 79 -0.95 5.76 0.34
C LEU A 79 -0.11 5.58 -0.93
N VAL A 80 0.53 6.64 -1.42
CA VAL A 80 1.27 6.58 -2.69
C VAL A 80 2.47 5.65 -2.56
N GLY A 81 2.58 4.73 -3.49
CA GLY A 81 3.69 3.81 -3.60
C GLY A 81 3.71 3.11 -4.95
N VAL A 82 4.90 2.71 -5.38
CA VAL A 82 5.14 1.93 -6.58
C VAL A 82 5.89 0.66 -6.21
N LEU A 83 5.70 -0.43 -6.95
CA LEU A 83 6.27 -1.75 -6.63
C LEU A 83 7.50 -2.09 -7.50
N HIS A 84 7.75 -1.31 -8.54
CA HIS A 84 8.81 -1.59 -9.51
C HIS A 84 9.53 -0.30 -9.90
N ASP A 85 10.84 -0.43 -10.11
CA ASP A 85 11.68 0.65 -10.60
C ASP A 85 12.84 0.08 -11.44
N SER A 86 13.48 0.91 -12.22
CA SER A 86 14.76 0.61 -12.83
C SER A 86 15.87 0.56 -11.78
N PRO A 87 16.93 -0.26 -11.99
CA PRO A 87 18.06 -0.32 -11.06
C PRO A 87 18.68 1.05 -10.78
N GLY A 88 19.04 1.30 -9.52
CA GLY A 88 19.66 2.54 -9.06
C GLY A 88 20.29 2.40 -7.66
N VAL A 89 21.08 3.39 -7.24
CA VAL A 89 21.75 3.43 -5.93
C VAL A 89 21.40 4.74 -5.24
N PRO A 90 20.88 4.70 -4.01
CA PRO A 90 20.45 3.52 -3.22
C PRO A 90 19.21 2.83 -3.79
N TYR A 91 18.45 3.48 -4.67
CA TYR A 91 17.27 2.97 -5.39
C TYR A 91 17.04 3.78 -6.67
N GLY A 92 16.14 3.30 -7.55
CA GLY A 92 15.82 3.95 -8.81
C GLY A 92 15.02 5.26 -8.64
N LYS A 93 14.90 6.00 -9.75
CA LYS A 93 14.26 7.33 -9.78
C LYS A 93 12.78 7.31 -9.40
N ASN A 94 12.04 6.24 -9.77
CA ASN A 94 10.63 6.11 -9.44
C ASN A 94 10.41 5.91 -7.94
N PHE A 95 11.21 5.05 -7.30
CA PHE A 95 11.17 4.89 -5.85
C PHE A 95 11.52 6.19 -5.14
N SER A 96 12.61 6.87 -5.57
CA SER A 96 12.99 8.17 -5.04
C SER A 96 11.82 9.16 -5.14
N LYS A 97 11.27 9.33 -6.35
CA LYS A 97 10.21 10.30 -6.63
C LYS A 97 8.94 10.04 -5.82
N ASN A 98 8.47 8.78 -5.78
CA ASN A 98 7.15 8.44 -5.23
C ASN A 98 7.17 8.12 -3.74
N HIS A 99 8.27 7.57 -3.21
CA HIS A 99 8.34 7.19 -1.79
C HIS A 99 8.99 8.28 -0.94
N VAL A 100 10.10 8.86 -1.41
CA VAL A 100 10.93 9.76 -0.59
C VAL A 100 10.59 11.22 -0.84
N VAL A 101 10.78 11.70 -2.08
CA VAL A 101 10.58 13.11 -2.42
C VAL A 101 9.13 13.53 -2.22
N LEU A 102 8.16 12.72 -2.66
CA LEU A 102 6.75 13.02 -2.43
C LEU A 102 6.42 13.10 -0.94
N THR A 103 6.92 12.17 -0.12
CA THR A 103 6.70 12.19 1.34
C THR A 103 7.29 13.45 1.96
N GLN A 104 8.50 13.85 1.57
CA GLN A 104 9.11 15.10 2.01
C GLN A 104 8.27 16.34 1.63
N ASN A 105 7.79 16.41 0.39
CA ASN A 105 6.96 17.51 -0.08
C ASN A 105 5.60 17.57 0.65
N ILE A 106 4.98 16.41 0.94
CA ILE A 106 3.75 16.34 1.74
C ILE A 106 4.01 16.89 3.16
N ILE A 107 5.06 16.44 3.84
CA ILE A 107 5.43 16.91 5.18
C ILE A 107 5.63 18.42 5.18
N GLN A 108 6.38 18.94 4.21
CA GLN A 108 6.63 20.38 4.09
C GLN A 108 5.34 21.17 3.87
N ALA A 109 4.48 20.72 2.95
CA ALA A 109 3.22 21.38 2.65
C ALA A 109 2.27 21.36 3.86
N MET A 110 2.22 20.24 4.61
CA MET A 110 1.45 20.13 5.86
C MET A 110 1.94 21.11 6.92
N SER A 111 3.27 21.20 7.13
CA SER A 111 3.86 22.09 8.12
C SER A 111 3.56 23.56 7.81
N LEU A 112 3.69 23.96 6.54
CA LEU A 112 3.39 25.34 6.10
C LEU A 112 1.89 25.70 6.23
N ASN A 113 1.01 24.72 6.20
CA ASN A 113 -0.44 24.91 6.34
C ASN A 113 -0.98 24.53 7.73
N HIS A 114 -0.10 24.31 8.71
CA HIS A 114 -0.45 23.95 10.09
C HIS A 114 -1.34 22.69 10.23
N ILE A 115 -1.27 21.76 9.27
CA ILE A 115 -1.95 20.47 9.32
C ILE A 115 -1.03 19.50 10.05
N LYS A 116 -1.46 18.93 11.19
CA LYS A 116 -0.60 18.11 12.04
C LYS A 116 -0.74 16.60 11.80
N ARG A 117 -1.94 16.08 11.57
CA ARG A 117 -2.22 14.65 11.52
C ARG A 117 -1.81 14.02 10.20
N LEU A 118 -0.81 13.13 10.21
CA LEU A 118 -0.32 12.37 9.06
C LEU A 118 -0.48 10.86 9.29
N LEU A 119 -1.17 10.18 8.39
CA LEU A 119 -1.18 8.72 8.30
C LEU A 119 -0.40 8.27 7.07
N HIS A 120 0.67 7.52 7.27
CA HIS A 120 1.57 7.10 6.19
C HIS A 120 1.55 5.59 5.98
N MET A 121 1.31 5.13 4.76
CA MET A 121 1.38 3.73 4.40
C MET A 121 2.80 3.35 3.95
N SER A 122 3.48 2.58 4.78
CA SER A 122 4.74 1.92 4.49
C SER A 122 4.51 0.48 4.01
N ALA A 123 5.38 -0.45 4.35
CA ALA A 123 5.25 -1.87 4.10
C ALA A 123 6.02 -2.68 5.14
N LEU A 124 5.60 -3.92 5.42
CA LEU A 124 6.42 -4.85 6.20
C LEU A 124 7.79 -5.04 5.54
N GLY A 125 8.84 -5.02 6.35
CA GLY A 125 10.22 -5.10 5.88
C GLY A 125 10.81 -3.78 5.38
N ALA A 126 10.12 -2.63 5.55
CA ALA A 126 10.69 -1.32 5.27
C ALA A 126 11.91 -1.06 6.16
N ASP A 127 13.07 -0.84 5.53
CA ASP A 127 14.35 -0.62 6.21
C ASP A 127 15.29 0.14 5.27
N ALA A 128 15.83 1.28 5.71
CA ALA A 128 16.77 2.10 4.95
C ALA A 128 18.08 1.35 4.58
N LYS A 129 18.39 0.25 5.30
CA LYS A 129 19.50 -0.67 5.04
C LYS A 129 19.04 -1.99 4.42
N GLY A 130 17.77 -2.10 4.03
CA GLY A 130 17.17 -3.31 3.48
C GLY A 130 17.84 -3.81 2.20
N ALA A 131 17.69 -5.10 1.93
CA ALA A 131 18.34 -5.75 0.80
C ALA A 131 17.83 -5.24 -0.55
N SER A 132 16.51 -4.97 -0.68
CA SER A 132 15.91 -4.47 -1.92
C SER A 132 15.83 -2.95 -1.95
N MET A 133 15.79 -2.39 -3.16
CA MET A 133 15.58 -0.95 -3.38
C MET A 133 14.23 -0.50 -2.82
N TYR A 134 13.20 -1.33 -2.97
CA TYR A 134 11.86 -1.08 -2.41
C TYR A 134 11.93 -0.90 -0.89
N GLN A 135 12.54 -1.87 -0.17
CA GLN A 135 12.70 -1.80 1.28
C GLN A 135 13.43 -0.54 1.72
N ARG A 136 14.56 -0.20 1.04
CA ARG A 136 15.34 1.01 1.36
C ARG A 136 14.54 2.27 1.16
N SER A 137 13.86 2.42 0.04
CA SER A 137 13.08 3.62 -0.25
C SER A 137 11.88 3.81 0.68
N LYS A 138 11.25 2.71 1.12
CA LYS A 138 10.19 2.77 2.14
C LYS A 138 10.76 3.12 3.52
N GLY A 139 11.92 2.56 3.88
CA GLY A 139 12.63 2.88 5.12
C GLY A 139 13.04 4.35 5.20
N ASP A 140 13.59 4.90 4.10
CA ASP A 140 13.96 6.32 4.04
C ASP A 140 12.72 7.24 4.15
N ALA A 141 11.61 6.87 3.52
CA ALA A 141 10.35 7.59 3.67
C ALA A 141 9.84 7.58 5.12
N GLU A 142 9.93 6.44 5.83
CA GLU A 142 9.60 6.37 7.26
C GLU A 142 10.51 7.26 8.12
N ASN A 143 11.80 7.32 7.80
CA ASN A 143 12.75 8.18 8.52
C ASN A 143 12.36 9.66 8.39
N LEU A 144 11.95 10.12 7.20
CA LEU A 144 11.43 11.49 7.01
C LEU A 144 10.17 11.74 7.85
N VAL A 145 9.24 10.79 7.86
CA VAL A 145 8.00 10.90 8.66
C VAL A 145 8.32 10.97 10.16
N ARG A 146 9.22 10.09 10.67
CA ARG A 146 9.61 10.04 12.09
C ARG A 146 10.33 11.29 12.55
N GLN A 147 11.11 11.94 11.66
CA GLN A 147 11.87 13.17 11.95
C GLN A 147 11.02 14.44 11.86
N SER A 148 9.76 14.33 11.38
CA SER A 148 8.86 15.48 11.27
C SER A 148 8.19 15.83 12.60
N ASP A 149 7.82 17.11 12.78
CA ASP A 149 7.02 17.60 13.92
C ASP A 149 5.51 17.36 13.74
N LEU A 150 5.13 16.35 12.93
CA LEU A 150 3.74 15.99 12.68
C LEU A 150 3.26 14.94 13.68
N ASP A 151 1.96 14.91 13.93
CA ASP A 151 1.26 13.85 14.66
C ASP A 151 1.11 12.61 13.76
N TRP A 152 2.23 11.94 13.45
CA TRP A 152 2.27 10.86 12.48
C TRP A 152 1.87 9.51 13.06
N THR A 153 1.32 8.66 12.20
CA THR A 153 1.22 7.21 12.40
C THR A 153 1.65 6.51 11.11
N ILE A 154 2.50 5.50 11.24
CA ILE A 154 3.00 4.69 10.13
C ILE A 154 2.33 3.32 10.17
N PHE A 155 1.83 2.85 9.02
CA PHE A 155 1.32 1.49 8.88
C PHE A 155 2.17 0.70 7.90
N ARG A 156 2.55 -0.51 8.30
CA ARG A 156 3.36 -1.46 7.54
C ARG A 156 2.53 -2.70 7.25
N PRO A 157 1.70 -2.68 6.23
CA PRO A 157 0.93 -3.86 5.86
C PRO A 157 1.82 -4.93 5.21
N SER A 158 1.48 -6.20 5.44
CA SER A 158 1.82 -7.30 4.55
C SER A 158 1.10 -7.13 3.21
N VAL A 159 1.15 -8.13 2.32
CA VAL A 159 0.39 -8.11 1.07
C VAL A 159 -1.09 -7.88 1.37
N ILE A 160 -1.67 -6.83 0.77
CA ILE A 160 -3.07 -6.48 0.96
C ILE A 160 -3.91 -7.20 -0.09
N PHE A 161 -4.92 -7.95 0.37
CA PHE A 161 -5.83 -8.69 -0.51
C PHE A 161 -7.26 -8.14 -0.49
N GLY A 162 -8.01 -8.44 -1.56
CA GLY A 162 -9.42 -8.10 -1.73
C GLY A 162 -9.89 -8.41 -3.14
N GLN A 163 -11.16 -8.14 -3.46
CA GLN A 163 -11.72 -8.49 -4.77
C GLN A 163 -10.95 -7.88 -5.96
N ASP A 164 -10.47 -6.63 -5.80
CA ASP A 164 -9.78 -5.86 -6.85
C ASP A 164 -8.25 -5.80 -6.65
N ASP A 165 -7.66 -6.66 -5.78
CA ASP A 165 -6.22 -6.64 -5.59
C ASP A 165 -5.46 -7.07 -6.85
N SER A 166 -4.24 -6.57 -7.00
CA SER A 166 -3.42 -6.91 -8.16
C SER A 166 -2.67 -8.24 -8.00
N PHE A 167 -2.38 -8.67 -6.76
CA PHE A 167 -1.53 -9.81 -6.48
C PHE A 167 -2.24 -11.15 -6.72
N ILE A 168 -3.35 -11.41 -6.02
CA ILE A 168 -4.13 -12.64 -6.19
C ILE A 168 -4.72 -12.71 -7.60
N ASN A 169 -5.24 -11.58 -8.11
CA ASN A 169 -5.81 -11.52 -9.45
C ASN A 169 -4.79 -11.74 -10.56
N LEU A 170 -3.52 -11.36 -10.36
CA LEU A 170 -2.44 -11.70 -11.29
C LEU A 170 -2.28 -13.22 -11.43
N PHE A 171 -2.10 -13.92 -10.31
CA PHE A 171 -1.94 -15.38 -10.33
C PHE A 171 -3.20 -16.11 -10.79
N LYS A 172 -4.39 -15.58 -10.49
CA LYS A 172 -5.66 -16.06 -11.04
C LYS A 172 -5.67 -15.98 -12.58
N LYS A 173 -5.20 -14.87 -13.17
CA LYS A 173 -5.07 -14.71 -14.63
C LYS A 173 -4.04 -15.68 -15.21
N ILE A 174 -2.86 -15.79 -14.60
CA ILE A 174 -1.80 -16.70 -15.04
C ILE A 174 -2.30 -18.15 -15.03
N SER A 175 -2.97 -18.58 -13.95
CA SER A 175 -3.52 -19.94 -13.81
C SER A 175 -4.59 -20.29 -14.86
N LYS A 176 -5.27 -19.30 -15.44
CA LYS A 176 -6.20 -19.52 -16.56
C LYS A 176 -5.49 -19.79 -17.88
N ILE A 177 -4.26 -19.29 -18.04
CA ILE A 177 -3.52 -19.33 -19.31
C ILE A 177 -2.55 -20.52 -19.34
N THR A 178 -1.89 -20.83 -18.22
CA THR A 178 -0.88 -21.88 -18.15
C THR A 178 -1.15 -22.88 -17.03
N PRO A 179 -1.05 -24.20 -17.31
CA PRO A 179 -1.14 -25.23 -16.30
C PRO A 179 0.15 -25.39 -15.47
N ILE A 180 1.26 -24.77 -15.88
CA ILE A 180 2.55 -24.84 -15.20
C ILE A 180 3.03 -23.43 -14.87
N ILE A 181 3.38 -23.20 -13.60
CA ILE A 181 3.88 -21.91 -13.11
C ILE A 181 5.25 -22.10 -12.48
N PRO A 182 6.34 -21.75 -13.19
CA PRO A 182 7.66 -21.64 -12.56
C PRO A 182 7.64 -20.43 -11.60
N LEU A 183 7.98 -20.67 -10.32
CA LEU A 183 7.77 -19.67 -9.26
C LEU A 183 9.07 -19.36 -8.53
N ALA A 184 9.59 -18.14 -8.72
CA ALA A 184 10.63 -17.57 -7.87
C ALA A 184 10.03 -17.24 -6.49
N GLY A 185 10.83 -17.40 -5.43
CA GLY A 185 10.35 -17.14 -4.06
C GLY A 185 9.31 -18.13 -3.54
N TYR A 186 9.29 -19.37 -4.07
CA TYR A 186 8.30 -20.41 -3.75
C TYR A 186 8.02 -20.57 -2.23
N HIS A 187 9.05 -20.47 -1.39
CA HIS A 187 8.98 -20.63 0.07
C HIS A 187 8.84 -19.31 0.84
N ALA A 188 8.88 -18.15 0.15
CA ALA A 188 8.74 -16.85 0.80
C ALA A 188 7.39 -16.78 1.53
N ARG A 189 7.42 -16.35 2.79
CA ARG A 189 6.24 -16.32 3.66
C ARG A 189 5.60 -14.94 3.67
N PHE A 190 4.28 -14.93 3.63
CA PHE A 190 3.45 -13.75 3.69
C PHE A 190 2.34 -13.93 4.73
N GLN A 191 1.89 -12.84 5.32
CA GLN A 191 0.75 -12.81 6.23
C GLN A 191 -0.31 -11.83 5.72
N PRO A 192 -1.00 -12.18 4.60
CA PRO A 192 -1.85 -11.25 3.86
C PRO A 192 -2.94 -10.64 4.74
N VAL A 193 -3.17 -9.34 4.58
CA VAL A 193 -4.16 -8.56 5.34
C VAL A 193 -5.29 -8.08 4.42
N SER A 194 -6.52 -8.12 4.91
CA SER A 194 -7.70 -7.65 4.17
C SER A 194 -7.63 -6.13 3.94
N VAL A 195 -7.98 -5.69 2.73
CA VAL A 195 -8.12 -4.26 2.42
C VAL A 195 -9.15 -3.58 3.32
N ARG A 196 -10.15 -4.32 3.78
CA ARG A 196 -11.17 -3.82 4.71
C ARG A 196 -10.56 -3.53 6.07
N ASN A 197 -9.80 -4.46 6.64
CA ASN A 197 -9.10 -4.24 7.91
C ASN A 197 -8.11 -3.07 7.83
N VAL A 198 -7.31 -3.00 6.75
CA VAL A 198 -6.41 -1.85 6.53
C VAL A 198 -7.20 -0.54 6.53
N ALA A 199 -8.30 -0.45 5.78
CA ALA A 199 -9.10 0.77 5.71
C ALA A 199 -9.75 1.13 7.06
N GLN A 200 -10.25 0.15 7.82
CA GLN A 200 -10.81 0.36 9.16
C GLN A 200 -9.78 0.95 10.12
N VAL A 201 -8.56 0.35 10.13
CA VAL A 201 -7.45 0.84 10.97
C VAL A 201 -7.08 2.28 10.62
N PHE A 202 -6.96 2.62 9.33
CA PHE A 202 -6.66 3.99 8.90
C PHE A 202 -7.74 4.99 9.35
N VAL A 203 -9.01 4.65 9.18
CA VAL A 203 -10.12 5.54 9.53
C VAL A 203 -10.23 5.74 11.05
N GLN A 204 -10.14 4.68 11.86
CA GLN A 204 -10.16 4.78 13.31
C GLN A 204 -8.99 5.63 13.84
N THR A 205 -7.81 5.46 13.27
CA THR A 205 -6.58 6.14 13.69
C THR A 205 -6.63 7.65 13.54
N LEU A 206 -7.44 8.18 12.61
CA LEU A 206 -7.58 9.64 12.43
C LEU A 206 -7.97 10.39 13.71
N VAL A 207 -8.74 9.74 14.56
CA VAL A 207 -9.31 10.36 15.78
C VAL A 207 -8.76 9.75 17.08
N GLN A 208 -7.81 8.82 17.01
CA GLN A 208 -7.23 8.15 18.17
C GLN A 208 -5.87 8.78 18.56
N PRO A 209 -5.80 9.63 19.61
CA PRO A 209 -4.54 10.27 20.02
C PRO A 209 -3.45 9.29 20.44
N GLY A 210 -3.81 8.14 21.02
CA GLY A 210 -2.86 7.10 21.44
C GLY A 210 -2.08 6.43 20.30
N THR A 211 -2.43 6.74 19.05
CA THR A 211 -1.72 6.23 17.87
C THR A 211 -0.67 7.20 17.31
N ILE A 212 -0.57 8.41 17.90
CA ILE A 212 0.41 9.41 17.47
C ILE A 212 1.83 8.91 17.80
N HIS A 213 2.75 9.12 16.86
CA HIS A 213 4.15 8.68 16.90
C HIS A 213 4.31 7.15 17.04
N GLN A 214 3.33 6.39 16.55
CA GLN A 214 3.36 4.92 16.53
C GLN A 214 3.54 4.37 15.12
N ALA A 215 4.15 3.20 15.02
CA ALA A 215 4.23 2.41 13.79
C ALA A 215 3.62 1.03 14.05
N TYR A 216 2.70 0.62 13.18
CA TYR A 216 1.94 -0.62 13.32
C TYR A 216 2.17 -1.54 12.12
N ASP A 217 2.58 -2.76 12.42
CA ASP A 217 2.68 -3.84 11.44
C ASP A 217 1.30 -4.49 11.28
N LEU A 218 0.78 -4.56 10.06
CA LEU A 218 -0.56 -5.08 9.77
C LEU A 218 -0.47 -6.39 9.01
N GLY A 219 -0.89 -7.48 9.62
CA GLY A 219 -0.96 -8.82 9.04
C GLY A 219 -2.33 -9.45 9.25
N GLY A 220 -2.65 -10.42 8.41
CA GLY A 220 -3.87 -11.23 8.55
C GLY A 220 -3.73 -12.31 9.63
N PRO A 221 -4.74 -13.20 9.74
CA PRO A 221 -4.76 -14.21 10.81
C PRO A 221 -3.86 -15.43 10.54
N LYS A 222 -3.41 -15.61 9.30
CA LYS A 222 -2.64 -16.79 8.87
C LYS A 222 -1.44 -16.42 8.01
N ILE A 223 -0.39 -17.22 8.13
CA ILE A 223 0.82 -17.15 7.30
C ILE A 223 0.69 -18.16 6.16
N TYR A 224 1.08 -17.74 4.97
CA TYR A 224 1.09 -18.55 3.75
C TYR A 224 2.45 -18.44 3.06
N SER A 225 2.92 -19.53 2.47
CA SER A 225 3.98 -19.45 1.47
C SER A 225 3.44 -18.83 0.16
N LEU A 226 4.34 -18.27 -0.66
CA LEU A 226 3.94 -17.79 -1.99
C LEU A 226 3.28 -18.88 -2.83
N SER A 227 3.78 -20.12 -2.74
CA SER A 227 3.21 -21.27 -3.46
C SER A 227 1.77 -21.58 -3.03
N GLU A 228 1.44 -21.44 -1.73
CA GLU A 228 0.07 -21.62 -1.24
C GLU A 228 -0.85 -20.52 -1.75
N LEU A 229 -0.38 -19.26 -1.78
CA LEU A 229 -1.16 -18.14 -2.34
C LEU A 229 -1.42 -18.33 -3.85
N VAL A 230 -0.43 -18.82 -4.59
CA VAL A 230 -0.59 -19.13 -6.03
C VAL A 230 -1.56 -20.28 -6.24
N ARG A 231 -1.51 -21.35 -5.43
CA ARG A 231 -2.51 -22.45 -5.47
C ARG A 231 -3.91 -21.94 -5.17
N PHE A 232 -4.03 -21.09 -4.15
CA PHE A 232 -5.31 -20.47 -3.79
C PHE A 232 -5.88 -19.64 -4.95
N ALA A 233 -5.05 -18.79 -5.58
CA ALA A 233 -5.45 -18.03 -6.77
C ALA A 233 -5.88 -18.94 -7.94
N GLY A 234 -5.18 -20.07 -8.12
CA GLY A 234 -5.56 -21.12 -9.08
C GLY A 234 -6.96 -21.69 -8.78
N LYS A 235 -7.24 -22.05 -7.52
CA LYS A 235 -8.58 -22.53 -7.11
C LYS A 235 -9.68 -21.52 -7.42
N LEU A 236 -9.45 -20.23 -7.13
CA LEU A 236 -10.37 -19.14 -7.48
C LEU A 236 -10.59 -19.01 -9.00
N ALA A 237 -9.66 -19.50 -9.81
CA ALA A 237 -9.75 -19.55 -11.27
C ALA A 237 -10.42 -20.84 -11.78
N GLY A 238 -10.80 -21.78 -10.89
CA GLY A 238 -11.28 -23.13 -11.25
C GLY A 238 -10.15 -23.99 -11.83
N ARG A 239 -8.90 -23.78 -11.42
CA ARG A 239 -7.70 -24.45 -11.94
C ARG A 239 -6.80 -24.96 -10.80
N SER A 240 -5.97 -25.96 -11.11
CA SER A 240 -4.97 -26.50 -10.19
C SER A 240 -3.61 -26.52 -10.91
N PRO A 241 -2.92 -25.39 -11.04
CA PRO A 241 -1.67 -25.33 -11.76
C PRO A 241 -0.56 -26.11 -11.03
N LEU A 242 0.33 -26.75 -11.78
CA LEU A 242 1.57 -27.33 -11.27
C LEU A 242 2.56 -26.20 -11.00
N ILE A 243 2.94 -26.00 -9.75
CA ILE A 243 3.86 -24.95 -9.35
C ILE A 243 5.25 -25.55 -9.20
N ILE A 244 6.23 -25.08 -9.99
CA ILE A 244 7.60 -25.55 -10.00
C ILE A 244 8.48 -24.54 -9.28
N PRO A 245 9.15 -24.90 -8.16
CA PRO A 245 10.05 -24.00 -7.47
C PRO A 245 11.28 -23.70 -8.34
N LEU A 246 11.62 -22.43 -8.44
CA LEU A 246 12.86 -21.99 -9.08
C LEU A 246 13.96 -21.78 -8.04
N SER A 247 15.19 -22.19 -8.39
CA SER A 247 16.36 -21.79 -7.63
C SER A 247 16.54 -20.26 -7.67
N LYS A 248 17.29 -19.69 -6.74
CA LYS A 248 17.52 -18.24 -6.67
C LYS A 248 18.02 -17.68 -8.01
N GLY A 249 19.02 -18.33 -8.63
CA GLY A 249 19.57 -17.88 -9.93
C GLY A 249 18.54 -17.90 -11.06
N LEU A 250 17.75 -18.97 -11.18
CA LEU A 250 16.68 -19.07 -12.17
C LEU A 250 15.56 -18.07 -11.90
N GLY A 251 15.24 -17.80 -10.64
CA GLY A 251 14.28 -16.77 -10.25
C GLY A 251 14.72 -15.36 -10.66
N TYR A 252 16.01 -15.04 -10.50
CA TYR A 252 16.56 -13.77 -10.98
C TYR A 252 16.55 -13.66 -12.50
N LEU A 253 16.87 -14.75 -13.22
CA LEU A 253 16.80 -14.79 -14.68
C LEU A 253 15.35 -14.61 -15.15
N GLN A 254 14.39 -15.30 -14.53
CA GLN A 254 12.96 -15.12 -14.81
C GLN A 254 12.54 -13.65 -14.64
N ALA A 255 12.88 -13.05 -13.51
CA ALA A 255 12.56 -11.65 -13.22
C ALA A 255 13.21 -10.68 -14.22
N PHE A 256 14.48 -10.93 -14.59
CA PHE A 256 15.17 -10.15 -15.63
C PHE A 256 14.45 -10.20 -16.97
N CYS A 257 14.00 -11.38 -17.39
CA CYS A 257 13.20 -11.52 -18.62
C CYS A 257 11.87 -10.77 -18.51
N MET A 258 11.17 -10.86 -17.36
CA MET A 258 9.90 -10.17 -17.13
C MET A 258 10.05 -8.64 -17.09
N GLU A 259 11.18 -8.11 -16.62
CA GLU A 259 11.49 -6.67 -16.67
C GLU A 259 11.63 -6.12 -18.11
N LYS A 260 11.90 -6.99 -19.10
CA LYS A 260 12.08 -6.61 -20.51
C LYS A 260 10.83 -6.78 -21.36
N LEU A 261 9.80 -7.41 -20.82
CA LEU A 261 8.53 -7.57 -21.53
C LEU A 261 7.79 -6.23 -21.62
N PRO A 262 7.10 -5.93 -22.74
CA PRO A 262 6.27 -4.76 -22.86
C PRO A 262 5.07 -4.86 -21.91
N GLY A 263 4.65 -3.72 -21.33
CA GLY A 263 3.53 -3.64 -20.41
C GLY A 263 3.95 -3.51 -18.95
N PRO A 264 3.01 -3.70 -18.00
CA PRO A 264 3.31 -3.61 -16.58
C PRO A 264 4.22 -4.77 -16.14
N THR A 265 5.29 -4.45 -15.43
CA THR A 265 6.21 -5.45 -14.87
C THR A 265 5.47 -6.37 -13.91
N LEU A 266 5.48 -7.67 -14.20
CA LEU A 266 4.81 -8.68 -13.34
C LEU A 266 5.65 -9.02 -12.11
N MET A 267 6.98 -9.12 -12.30
CA MET A 267 7.97 -9.41 -11.27
C MET A 267 9.30 -8.78 -11.65
N SER A 268 9.98 -8.15 -10.71
CA SER A 268 11.33 -7.60 -10.90
C SER A 268 12.35 -8.35 -10.05
N ARG A 269 13.64 -8.20 -10.40
CA ARG A 269 14.74 -8.73 -9.58
C ARG A 269 14.72 -8.15 -8.17
N ASP A 270 14.27 -6.92 -8.02
CA ASP A 270 14.08 -6.26 -6.71
C ASP A 270 12.99 -6.95 -5.87
N ASN A 271 11.89 -7.40 -6.50
CA ASN A 271 10.87 -8.20 -5.81
C ASN A 271 11.45 -9.55 -5.36
N VAL A 272 12.24 -10.24 -6.19
CA VAL A 272 12.90 -11.50 -5.80
C VAL A 272 13.84 -11.25 -4.61
N THR A 273 14.53 -10.11 -4.59
CA THR A 273 15.39 -9.71 -3.46
C THR A 273 14.56 -9.44 -2.20
N SER A 274 13.43 -8.76 -2.32
CA SER A 274 12.52 -8.50 -1.20
C SER A 274 12.00 -9.78 -0.55
N MET A 275 11.78 -10.84 -1.35
CA MET A 275 11.30 -12.16 -0.88
C MET A 275 12.36 -12.98 -0.12
N LEU A 276 13.59 -12.50 0.01
CA LEU A 276 14.59 -13.12 0.89
C LEU A 276 14.29 -12.91 2.39
N ILE A 277 13.42 -11.96 2.69
CA ILE A 277 12.93 -11.67 4.04
C ILE A 277 11.43 -11.98 4.06
N ASP A 278 11.00 -12.71 5.08
CA ASP A 278 9.58 -13.03 5.25
C ASP A 278 8.75 -11.77 5.50
N ASN A 279 7.61 -11.70 4.86
CA ASN A 279 6.66 -10.60 4.98
C ASN A 279 5.53 -10.97 5.96
N ILE A 280 5.92 -11.20 7.22
CA ILE A 280 5.06 -11.65 8.32
C ILE A 280 5.24 -10.77 9.55
N LEU A 281 4.27 -10.75 10.44
CA LEU A 281 4.38 -10.07 11.72
C LEU A 281 5.48 -10.71 12.58
N GLN A 282 6.18 -9.87 13.34
CA GLN A 282 7.16 -10.31 14.32
C GLN A 282 6.51 -10.35 15.71
N GLY A 283 6.77 -11.41 16.49
CA GLY A 283 6.21 -11.57 17.83
C GLY A 283 4.82 -12.20 17.86
N GLU A 284 4.24 -12.25 19.06
CA GLU A 284 2.89 -12.77 19.33
C GLU A 284 1.85 -11.64 19.24
N GLY A 285 0.61 -11.99 18.87
CA GLY A 285 -0.51 -11.07 18.78
C GLY A 285 -0.77 -10.51 17.38
N ASN A 286 -1.87 -9.77 17.27
CA ASN A 286 -2.26 -9.10 16.05
C ASN A 286 -2.78 -7.69 16.36
N VAL A 287 -2.04 -6.68 15.95
CA VAL A 287 -2.33 -5.27 16.21
C VAL A 287 -3.76 -4.88 15.81
N ILE A 288 -4.30 -5.43 14.71
CA ILE A 288 -5.65 -5.14 14.24
C ILE A 288 -6.69 -5.56 15.29
N LYS A 289 -6.49 -6.72 15.93
CA LYS A 289 -7.37 -7.20 17.00
C LYS A 289 -7.05 -6.53 18.32
N ASP A 290 -5.78 -6.53 18.71
CA ASP A 290 -5.36 -6.19 20.07
C ASP A 290 -5.41 -4.67 20.35
N GLN A 291 -5.05 -3.84 19.36
CA GLN A 291 -5.03 -2.38 19.49
C GLN A 291 -6.30 -1.71 18.95
N PHE A 292 -6.90 -2.27 17.89
CA PHE A 292 -8.04 -1.65 17.21
C PHE A 292 -9.37 -2.38 17.47
N GLY A 293 -9.36 -3.53 18.16
CA GLY A 293 -10.57 -4.28 18.51
C GLY A 293 -11.35 -4.82 17.30
N LEU A 294 -10.66 -5.03 16.17
CA LEU A 294 -11.28 -5.45 14.92
C LEU A 294 -11.08 -6.95 14.67
N ASP A 295 -12.11 -7.61 14.11
CA ASP A 295 -11.95 -8.97 13.62
C ASP A 295 -11.04 -9.01 12.40
N VAL A 296 -10.08 -9.93 12.43
CA VAL A 296 -9.07 -10.06 11.37
C VAL A 296 -9.58 -11.04 10.31
N GLU A 297 -9.88 -10.53 9.12
CA GLU A 297 -10.44 -11.32 8.01
C GLU A 297 -9.37 -12.18 7.34
N SER A 298 -9.71 -13.46 7.06
CA SER A 298 -8.86 -14.37 6.29
C SER A 298 -9.12 -14.25 4.78
N ILE A 299 -8.14 -14.69 3.98
CA ILE A 299 -8.28 -14.74 2.51
C ILE A 299 -9.48 -15.62 2.11
N GLU A 300 -9.62 -16.77 2.76
CA GLU A 300 -10.72 -17.71 2.47
C GLU A 300 -12.07 -17.09 2.78
N GLY A 301 -12.21 -16.37 3.91
CA GLY A 301 -13.47 -15.77 4.31
C GLY A 301 -13.95 -14.63 3.42
N LEU A 302 -13.02 -13.96 2.70
CA LEU A 302 -13.35 -12.81 1.86
C LEU A 302 -13.47 -13.17 0.37
N LEU A 303 -12.73 -14.18 -0.13
CA LEU A 303 -12.60 -14.46 -1.56
C LEU A 303 -13.26 -15.78 -1.99
N LEU A 304 -13.63 -16.67 -1.07
CA LEU A 304 -14.44 -17.86 -1.32
C LEU A 304 -15.92 -17.61 -1.02
#